data_cadc7e3f45793dd80b37ac9180475c32
#
_entry.id   cadc7e3f45793dd80b37ac9180475c32
#
_cell.length_a   1.000
_cell.length_b   1.000
_cell.length_c   1.000
_cell.angle_alpha   90.00
_cell.angle_beta   90.00
_cell.angle_gamma   90.00
#
_symmetry.space_group_name_H-M   'P 1'
#
loop_
_entity.id
_entity.type
_entity.pdbx_description
1 polymer ?
#
loop_
_entity_poly.entity_id
_entity_poly.type
_entity_poly.pdbx_seq_one_letter_code
_entity_poly.pdbx_strand_id
1 'polypeptide(L)'
;MCTKNQAIGILEEVYIACSSILKEYIKDVYLYGSYARGDYSKESDVDILVTAALDRSELSKFRYALASISSDLSLKHSVTVSLTVKPYDDFMLYSSALPFYSNVIKEGIRYGA
;
A
#
# COMPACT_ATOMS: atom_id res chain seq x y z
N MET A 1 8.20 -1.24 19.17
CA MET A 1 6.91 -1.12 18.47
C MET A 1 7.03 -0.09 17.35
N CYS A 2 6.45 -0.39 16.18
CA CYS A 2 6.42 0.57 15.09
C CYS A 2 5.53 1.76 15.44
N THR A 3 5.98 2.96 15.14
CA THR A 3 5.20 4.19 15.34
C THR A 3 4.55 4.64 14.04
N LYS A 4 3.62 5.60 14.13
CA LYS A 4 3.01 6.18 12.93
C LYS A 4 4.06 6.81 12.01
N ASN A 5 5.06 7.49 12.58
CA ASN A 5 6.14 8.08 11.78
C ASN A 5 6.98 7.01 11.07
N GLN A 6 7.22 5.88 11.73
CA GLN A 6 7.91 4.75 11.09
C GLN A 6 7.05 4.16 9.97
N ALA A 7 5.73 4.06 10.18
CA ALA A 7 4.82 3.57 9.15
C ALA A 7 4.80 4.50 7.92
N ILE A 8 4.86 5.81 8.13
CA ILE A 8 4.96 6.78 7.03
C ILE A 8 6.29 6.62 6.29
N GLY A 9 7.38 6.34 7.00
CA GLY A 9 8.66 6.01 6.37
C GLY A 9 8.60 4.74 5.54
N ILE A 10 7.89 3.73 6.02
CA ILE A 10 7.66 2.49 5.27
C ILE A 10 6.82 2.77 4.01
N LEU A 11 5.82 3.65 4.11
CA LEU A 11 5.03 4.08 2.95
C LEU A 11 5.93 4.65 1.84
N GLU A 12 6.89 5.50 2.21
CA GLU A 12 7.87 6.03 1.26
C GLU A 12 8.72 4.93 0.64
N GLU A 13 9.21 3.99 1.45
CA GLU A 13 10.03 2.88 0.96
C GLU A 13 9.23 1.99 -0.01
N VAL A 14 7.96 1.75 0.28
CA VAL A 14 7.07 1.01 -0.63
C VAL A 14 6.91 1.75 -1.96
N TYR A 15 6.69 3.07 -1.88
CA TYR A 15 6.58 3.87 -3.10
C TYR A 15 7.83 3.74 -3.97
N ILE A 16 9.01 3.89 -3.37
CA ILE A 16 10.29 3.81 -4.09
C ILE A 16 10.47 2.43 -4.70
N ALA A 17 10.25 1.37 -3.92
CA ALA A 17 10.43 -0.01 -4.38
C ALA A 17 9.43 -0.38 -5.48
N CYS A 18 8.16 -0.03 -5.31
CA CYS A 18 7.12 -0.32 -6.30
C CYS A 18 7.34 0.50 -7.58
N SER A 19 7.82 1.73 -7.46
CA SER A 19 8.13 2.57 -8.62
C SER A 19 9.26 1.98 -9.47
N SER A 20 10.22 1.33 -8.85
CA SER A 20 11.30 0.67 -9.60
C SER A 20 10.82 -0.52 -10.43
N ILE A 21 9.70 -1.13 -10.03
CA ILE A 21 9.10 -2.29 -10.71
C ILE A 21 8.01 -1.85 -11.68
N LEU A 22 7.08 -1.03 -11.22
CA LEU A 22 5.89 -0.62 -11.98
C LEU A 22 6.14 0.60 -12.86
N LYS A 23 7.20 1.34 -12.60
CA LYS A 23 7.64 2.51 -13.38
C LYS A 23 6.50 3.53 -13.54
N GLU A 24 6.24 3.99 -14.75
CA GLU A 24 5.20 4.99 -15.04
C GLU A 24 3.77 4.50 -14.78
N TYR A 25 3.58 3.20 -14.58
CA TYR A 25 2.24 2.65 -14.34
C TYR A 25 1.76 2.86 -12.91
N ILE A 26 2.64 3.16 -11.96
CA ILE A 26 2.22 3.42 -10.57
C ILE A 26 1.38 4.71 -10.52
N LYS A 27 0.27 4.67 -9.78
CA LYS A 27 -0.63 5.81 -9.64
C LYS A 27 -0.65 6.34 -8.22
N ASP A 28 -1.25 5.61 -7.29
CA ASP A 28 -1.39 6.06 -5.90
C ASP A 28 -0.81 5.04 -4.95
N VAL A 29 -0.29 5.51 -3.82
CA VAL A 29 0.17 4.66 -2.73
C VAL A 29 -0.42 5.24 -1.44
N TYR A 30 -1.18 4.41 -0.71
CA TYR A 30 -1.87 4.80 0.52
C TYR A 30 -1.40 3.95 1.68
N LEU A 31 -1.14 4.61 2.80
CA LEU A 31 -1.12 3.95 4.11
C LEU A 31 -2.56 4.00 4.64
N TYR A 32 -3.13 2.85 5.00
CA TYR A 32 -4.49 2.79 5.53
C TYR A 32 -4.53 1.92 6.78
N GLY A 33 -5.72 1.70 7.32
CA GLY A 33 -5.88 0.87 8.50
C GLY A 33 -5.47 1.58 9.78
N SER A 34 -5.10 0.81 10.80
CA SER A 34 -4.90 1.34 12.16
C SER A 34 -3.78 2.36 12.25
N TYR A 35 -2.68 2.19 11.51
CA TYR A 35 -1.60 3.18 11.54
C TYR A 35 -2.01 4.52 10.94
N ALA A 36 -2.87 4.52 9.93
CA ALA A 36 -3.38 5.77 9.36
C ALA A 36 -4.36 6.45 10.30
N ARG A 37 -5.23 5.67 10.96
CA ARG A 37 -6.20 6.21 11.92
C ARG A 37 -5.59 6.63 13.25
N GLY A 38 -4.48 6.02 13.63
CA GLY A 38 -3.82 6.30 14.91
C GLY A 38 -4.23 5.37 16.04
N ASP A 39 -5.07 4.38 15.80
CA ASP A 39 -5.53 3.41 16.80
C ASP A 39 -4.76 2.08 16.76
N TYR A 40 -3.53 2.13 16.28
CA TYR A 40 -2.68 0.95 16.16
C TYR A 40 -2.19 0.45 17.52
N SER A 41 -1.85 -0.84 17.56
CA SER A 41 -1.19 -1.50 18.68
C SER A 41 0.11 -2.15 18.20
N LYS A 42 0.83 -2.78 19.13
CA LYS A 42 2.08 -3.48 18.79
C LYS A 42 1.85 -4.68 17.86
N GLU A 43 0.62 -5.14 17.72
CA GLU A 43 0.26 -6.27 16.87
C GLU A 43 -0.31 -5.84 15.52
N SER A 44 -0.47 -4.53 15.30
CA SER A 44 -1.03 -4.02 14.05
C SER A 44 -0.06 -4.19 12.88
N ASP A 45 -0.63 -4.51 11.73
CA ASP A 45 0.11 -4.53 10.47
C ASP A 45 0.19 -3.12 9.88
N VAL A 46 1.23 -2.87 9.10
CA VAL A 46 1.33 -1.67 8.29
C VAL A 46 0.66 -1.97 6.96
N ASP A 47 -0.54 -1.43 6.75
CA ASP A 47 -1.39 -1.72 5.59
C ASP A 47 -1.17 -0.68 4.50
N ILE A 48 -0.70 -1.14 3.34
CA ILE A 48 -0.42 -0.26 2.21
C ILE A 48 -1.13 -0.75 0.96
N LEU A 49 -1.81 0.17 0.29
CA LEU A 49 -2.48 -0.08 -0.98
C LEU A 49 -1.79 0.71 -2.09
N VAL A 50 -1.44 0.01 -3.16
CA VAL A 50 -0.86 0.61 -4.37
C VAL A 50 -1.86 0.44 -5.50
N THR A 51 -2.09 1.49 -6.27
CA THR A 51 -2.86 1.41 -7.51
C THR A 51 -1.92 1.61 -8.70
N ALA A 52 -2.20 0.89 -9.78
CA ALA A 52 -1.39 0.94 -10.98
C ALA A 52 -2.27 0.96 -12.23
N ALA A 53 -1.81 1.65 -13.27
CA ALA A 53 -2.51 1.72 -14.56
C ALA A 53 -2.24 0.46 -15.38
N LEU A 54 -2.55 -0.69 -14.80
CA LEU A 54 -2.40 -2.03 -15.38
C LEU A 54 -3.64 -2.83 -15.02
N ASP A 55 -4.03 -3.77 -15.87
CA ASP A 55 -5.12 -4.68 -15.54
C ASP A 55 -4.62 -5.83 -14.65
N ARG A 56 -5.56 -6.67 -14.20
CA ARG A 56 -5.23 -7.78 -13.28
C ARG A 56 -4.24 -8.77 -13.91
N SER A 57 -4.38 -9.03 -15.20
CA SER A 57 -3.51 -9.94 -15.92
C SER A 57 -2.08 -9.40 -15.97
N GLU A 58 -1.92 -8.12 -16.26
CA GLU A 58 -0.63 -7.46 -16.30
C GLU A 58 0.01 -7.41 -14.91
N LEU A 59 -0.78 -7.06 -13.88
CA LEU A 59 -0.30 -7.02 -12.50
C LEU A 59 0.17 -8.38 -11.99
N SER A 60 -0.45 -9.46 -12.45
CA SER A 60 -0.08 -10.82 -12.02
C SER A 60 1.37 -11.17 -12.37
N LYS A 61 1.94 -10.53 -13.39
CA LYS A 61 3.33 -10.73 -13.79
C LYS A 61 4.32 -10.20 -12.75
N PHE A 62 3.88 -9.27 -11.91
CA PHE A 62 4.72 -8.65 -10.89
C PHE A 62 4.50 -9.25 -9.50
N ARG A 63 3.66 -10.29 -9.38
CA ARG A 63 3.25 -10.84 -8.09
C ARG A 63 4.42 -11.22 -7.19
N TYR A 64 5.41 -11.93 -7.72
CA TYR A 64 6.56 -12.34 -6.92
C TYR A 64 7.44 -11.17 -6.51
N ALA A 65 7.66 -10.22 -7.42
CA ALA A 65 8.45 -9.03 -7.10
C ALA A 65 7.77 -8.18 -6.02
N LEU A 66 6.46 -8.02 -6.10
CA LEU A 66 5.69 -7.27 -5.11
C LEU A 66 5.65 -7.99 -3.75
N ALA A 67 5.51 -9.31 -3.76
CA ALA A 67 5.57 -10.10 -2.52
C ALA A 67 6.96 -10.00 -1.87
N SER A 68 8.01 -9.95 -2.66
CA SER A 68 9.38 -9.78 -2.17
C SER A 68 9.56 -8.44 -1.46
N ILE A 69 8.99 -7.36 -2.01
CA ILE A 69 9.02 -6.03 -1.36
C ILE A 69 8.36 -6.10 0.02
N SER A 70 7.18 -6.69 0.10
CA SER A 70 6.47 -6.86 1.37
C SER A 70 7.29 -7.64 2.39
N SER A 71 7.88 -8.76 1.98
CA SER A 71 8.71 -9.59 2.86
C SER A 71 9.97 -8.86 3.32
N ASP A 72 10.67 -8.21 2.40
CA ASP A 72 11.92 -7.52 2.71
C ASP A 72 11.70 -6.38 3.72
N LEU A 73 10.65 -5.59 3.50
CA LEU A 73 10.34 -4.47 4.40
C LEU A 73 9.83 -4.97 5.75
N SER A 74 9.08 -6.07 5.78
CA SER A 74 8.64 -6.67 7.03
C SER A 74 9.83 -7.13 7.88
N LEU A 75 10.82 -7.76 7.25
CA LEU A 75 12.03 -8.18 7.93
C LEU A 75 12.87 -6.99 8.40
N LYS A 76 13.04 -6.00 7.52
CA LYS A 76 13.84 -4.82 7.82
C LYS A 76 13.31 -4.05 9.03
N HIS A 77 12.00 -3.91 9.13
CA HIS A 77 11.36 -3.08 10.15
C HIS A 77 10.77 -3.86 11.32
N SER A 78 10.88 -5.17 11.31
CA SER A 78 10.34 -6.04 12.38
C SER A 78 8.85 -5.79 12.63
N VAL A 79 8.09 -5.56 11.56
CA VAL A 79 6.65 -5.39 11.58
C VAL A 79 6.08 -5.99 10.30
N THR A 80 4.86 -6.52 10.36
CA THR A 80 4.24 -7.06 9.15
C THR A 80 3.81 -5.90 8.24
N VAL A 81 4.37 -5.85 7.04
CA VAL A 81 3.96 -4.91 5.99
C VAL A 81 3.04 -5.66 5.04
N SER A 82 1.77 -5.27 5.03
CA SER A 82 0.73 -5.87 4.19
C SER A 82 0.55 -5.00 2.94
N LEU A 83 1.01 -5.51 1.81
CA LEU A 83 0.99 -4.77 0.54
C LEU A 83 -0.09 -5.34 -0.37
N THR A 84 -1.04 -4.49 -0.74
CA THR A 84 -2.11 -4.82 -1.69
C THR A 84 -1.94 -3.94 -2.93
N VAL A 85 -1.95 -4.56 -4.11
CA VAL A 85 -1.83 -3.82 -5.38
C VAL A 85 -3.08 -4.09 -6.21
N LYS A 86 -3.72 -3.01 -6.68
CA LYS A 86 -4.97 -3.08 -7.44
C LYS A 86 -4.86 -2.27 -8.73
N PRO A 87 -5.59 -2.68 -9.78
CA PRO A 87 -5.73 -1.83 -10.97
C PRO A 87 -6.33 -0.47 -10.59
N TYR A 88 -5.73 0.59 -11.09
CA TYR A 88 -6.21 1.95 -10.80
C TYR A 88 -7.67 2.13 -11.24
N ASP A 89 -8.03 1.65 -12.43
CA ASP A 89 -9.38 1.79 -12.96
C ASP A 89 -10.42 1.08 -12.08
N ASP A 90 -10.10 -0.12 -11.59
CA ASP A 90 -10.98 -0.86 -10.68
C ASP A 90 -11.14 -0.09 -9.36
N PHE A 91 -10.05 0.43 -8.82
CA PHE A 91 -10.07 1.18 -7.57
C PHE A 91 -10.97 2.41 -7.71
N MET A 92 -10.82 3.18 -8.78
CA MET A 92 -11.62 4.38 -9.00
C MET A 92 -13.08 4.05 -9.29
N LEU A 93 -13.33 2.98 -10.05
CA LEU A 93 -14.71 2.55 -10.39
C LEU A 93 -15.49 2.16 -9.13
N TYR A 94 -14.87 1.43 -8.21
CA TYR A 94 -15.56 0.90 -7.03
C TYR A 94 -15.35 1.73 -5.77
N SER A 95 -14.62 2.84 -5.84
CA SER A 95 -14.26 3.65 -4.67
C SER A 95 -15.48 4.20 -3.92
N SER A 96 -16.59 4.47 -4.62
CA SER A 96 -17.81 4.96 -3.99
C SER A 96 -18.75 3.86 -3.54
N ALA A 97 -18.57 2.63 -4.05
CA ALA A 97 -19.49 1.51 -3.82
C ALA A 97 -18.98 0.51 -2.79
N LEU A 98 -17.67 0.26 -2.73
CA LEU A 98 -17.10 -0.73 -1.83
C LEU A 98 -16.53 -0.03 -0.60
N PRO A 99 -17.01 -0.40 0.62
CA PRO A 99 -16.57 0.25 1.86
C PRO A 99 -15.05 0.25 2.05
N PHE A 100 -14.38 -0.84 1.67
CA PHE A 100 -12.94 -0.94 1.78
C PHE A 100 -12.24 0.19 1.03
N TYR A 101 -12.57 0.39 -0.25
CA TYR A 101 -11.93 1.42 -1.07
C TYR A 101 -12.28 2.83 -0.60
N SER A 102 -13.55 3.07 -0.23
CA SER A 102 -13.95 4.38 0.27
C SER A 102 -13.25 4.71 1.58
N ASN A 103 -13.03 3.72 2.45
CA ASN A 103 -12.32 3.92 3.72
C ASN A 103 -10.83 4.23 3.48
N VAL A 104 -10.20 3.59 2.50
CA VAL A 104 -8.82 3.91 2.14
C VAL A 104 -8.70 5.38 1.73
N ILE A 105 -9.62 5.87 0.91
CA ILE A 105 -9.61 7.26 0.46
C ILE A 105 -9.86 8.22 1.62
N LYS A 106 -10.83 7.92 2.48
CA LYS A 106 -11.24 8.82 3.58
C LYS A 106 -10.22 8.87 4.71
N GLU A 107 -9.69 7.72 5.10
CA GLU A 107 -8.86 7.59 6.30
C GLU A 107 -7.37 7.44 5.97
N GLY A 108 -7.06 7.04 4.75
CA GLY A 108 -5.69 6.74 4.34
C GLY A 108 -4.83 7.99 4.17
N ILE A 109 -3.53 7.78 4.28
CA ILE A 109 -2.52 8.80 4.02
C ILE A 109 -1.92 8.48 2.64
N ARG A 110 -2.14 9.37 1.69
CA ARG A 110 -1.60 9.18 0.34
C ARG A 110 -0.19 9.76 0.26
N TYR A 111 0.74 8.96 -0.26
CA TYR A 111 2.11 9.42 -0.44
C TYR A 111 2.16 10.56 -1.44
N GLY A 112 2.86 11.62 -1.11
CA GLY A 112 3.01 12.80 -1.96
C GLY A 112 1.83 13.77 -1.96
N ALA A 113 0.82 13.53 -1.13
CA ALA A 113 -0.34 14.42 -1.00
C ALA A 113 -0.18 15.44 0.10
#